data_031e8a78b11a9ef18ed35883fe4a8852
#
_entry.id   031e8a78b11a9ef18ed35883fe4a8852
#
_cell.length_a   1.000
_cell.length_b   1.000
_cell.length_c   1.000
_cell.angle_alpha   90.00
_cell.angle_beta   90.00
_cell.angle_gamma   90.00
#
_symmetry.space_group_name_H-M   'P 1'
#
loop_
_entity.id
_entity.type
_entity.pdbx_description
1 polymer ?
#
loop_
_entity_poly.entity_id
_entity_poly.type
_entity_poly.pdbx_seq_one_letter_code
_entity_poly.pdbx_strand_id
1 'polypeptide(L)'
;MVDDALSEIRRIVGDQHVISGDDTAAHVVDWTGRYVGTTPAVVRPGSTTEVSDVIRVCREHAVAIIPQGGNTGMVGGSVPLSGEIVLSMQRLNTIGIVDRLALQVSVDAGVTIEQLQTAVALHGLRYGVDFGGRGSATIGGTIATNAGGLNVLRHGMTRAQIIGVEVVIGTGEIIDLMSGLVKNNTGYSIPDMMCGSEGTLGVITKARLRLIADQPFRQTALLAFDDVDAAVAATAQLRVALPGLEAAELMLADGVGLVCEEFELSAPLGGTHPVFLLVETASDSDDLEHLVQHVAELDGVGDTAIAADERHRQLLWRLRDDHTTAINRVGVPCKFDVTLPHDQIAAFIPKVKNLIATLAPTSMTWIFGHVGDGNLHVNVTGLDGDDVLDRSIYELVIAMGGSISAEHGIGTAKSAYLPMQRSAAELNLMRGLKAVCDPNGILNPSVIFDQ
;
A
#
# COMPACT_ATOMS: atom_id res chain seq x y z
N MET A 1 -12.51 -27.24 -20.47
CA MET A 1 -12.85 -25.91 -19.88
C MET A 1 -11.62 -25.02 -19.81
N VAL A 2 -10.64 -25.25 -18.92
CA VAL A 2 -9.46 -24.36 -18.84
C VAL A 2 -8.61 -24.42 -20.11
N ASP A 3 -8.34 -25.61 -20.67
CA ASP A 3 -7.54 -25.75 -21.90
C ASP A 3 -8.22 -25.13 -23.14
N ASP A 4 -9.55 -25.23 -23.22
CA ASP A 4 -10.31 -24.60 -24.30
C ASP A 4 -10.23 -23.07 -24.18
N ALA A 5 -10.42 -22.53 -22.96
CA ALA A 5 -10.27 -21.13 -22.69
C ALA A 5 -8.84 -20.63 -23.02
N LEU A 6 -7.80 -21.35 -22.60
CA LEU A 6 -6.42 -21.00 -22.92
C LEU A 6 -6.14 -21.05 -24.43
N SER A 7 -6.76 -21.97 -25.17
CA SER A 7 -6.64 -22.03 -26.63
C SER A 7 -7.25 -20.82 -27.32
N GLU A 8 -8.35 -20.27 -26.79
CA GLU A 8 -8.97 -19.05 -27.28
C GLU A 8 -8.19 -17.80 -26.86
N ILE A 9 -7.73 -17.75 -25.62
CA ILE A 9 -6.91 -16.66 -25.09
C ILE A 9 -5.61 -16.51 -25.88
N ARG A 10 -4.95 -17.61 -26.28
CA ARG A 10 -3.75 -17.58 -27.13
C ARG A 10 -4.00 -16.91 -28.48
N ARG A 11 -5.20 -17.07 -29.06
CA ARG A 11 -5.58 -16.40 -30.32
C ARG A 11 -5.79 -14.88 -30.14
N ILE A 12 -6.16 -14.45 -28.94
CA ILE A 12 -6.37 -13.04 -28.60
C ILE A 12 -5.04 -12.34 -28.37
N VAL A 13 -4.24 -12.83 -27.42
CA VAL A 13 -3.02 -12.13 -26.94
C VAL A 13 -1.75 -12.58 -27.69
N GLY A 14 -1.78 -13.70 -28.42
CA GLY A 14 -0.64 -14.37 -29.03
C GLY A 14 0.04 -15.36 -28.08
N ASP A 15 0.56 -16.47 -28.64
CA ASP A 15 1.17 -17.56 -27.86
C ASP A 15 2.31 -17.11 -26.95
N GLN A 16 3.16 -16.17 -27.41
CA GLN A 16 4.29 -15.63 -26.67
C GLN A 16 3.87 -14.81 -25.43
N HIS A 17 2.60 -14.52 -25.26
CA HIS A 17 2.05 -13.75 -24.16
C HIS A 17 1.23 -14.60 -23.18
N VAL A 18 1.24 -15.92 -23.34
CA VAL A 18 0.66 -16.89 -22.41
C VAL A 18 1.79 -17.75 -21.86
N ILE A 19 2.22 -17.45 -20.65
CA ILE A 19 3.28 -18.16 -19.94
C ILE A 19 2.66 -19.35 -19.20
N SER A 20 3.32 -20.50 -19.21
CA SER A 20 2.88 -21.73 -18.50
C SER A 20 4.08 -22.54 -17.99
N GLY A 21 3.83 -23.49 -17.12
CA GLY A 21 4.88 -24.33 -16.51
C GLY A 21 5.76 -23.53 -15.53
N ASP A 22 7.05 -23.85 -15.48
CA ASP A 22 8.01 -23.31 -14.50
C ASP A 22 8.18 -21.77 -14.60
N ASP A 23 7.92 -21.19 -15.77
CA ASP A 23 8.02 -19.75 -15.98
C ASP A 23 6.94 -18.95 -15.22
N THR A 24 5.95 -19.63 -14.63
CA THR A 24 4.91 -18.99 -13.79
C THR A 24 5.37 -18.72 -12.35
N ALA A 25 6.51 -19.22 -11.92
CA ALA A 25 6.97 -19.22 -10.52
C ALA A 25 6.94 -17.84 -9.85
N ALA A 26 7.34 -16.78 -10.56
CA ALA A 26 7.34 -15.41 -10.04
C ALA A 26 5.93 -14.82 -9.84
N HIS A 27 4.90 -15.44 -10.39
CA HIS A 27 3.52 -14.96 -10.37
C HIS A 27 2.64 -15.69 -9.34
N VAL A 28 3.12 -16.78 -8.76
CA VAL A 28 2.35 -17.64 -7.85
C VAL A 28 2.75 -17.53 -6.38
N VAL A 29 3.72 -16.68 -6.07
CA VAL A 29 4.19 -16.41 -4.70
C VAL A 29 4.13 -14.91 -4.46
N ASP A 30 3.59 -14.49 -3.31
CA ASP A 30 3.59 -13.08 -2.92
C ASP A 30 4.98 -12.61 -2.46
N TRP A 31 5.13 -11.29 -2.30
CA TRP A 31 6.39 -10.70 -1.85
C TRP A 31 6.83 -11.20 -0.46
N THR A 32 5.90 -11.58 0.41
CA THR A 32 6.20 -12.07 1.76
C THR A 32 6.64 -13.53 1.80
N GLY A 33 6.40 -14.30 0.73
CA GLY A 33 6.58 -15.74 0.67
C GLY A 33 5.56 -16.54 1.50
N ARG A 34 4.56 -15.90 2.09
CA ARG A 34 3.52 -16.54 2.92
C ARG A 34 2.41 -17.18 2.09
N TYR A 35 2.08 -16.58 0.96
CA TYR A 35 1.03 -17.05 0.06
C TYR A 35 1.66 -17.65 -1.17
N VAL A 36 1.43 -18.96 -1.35
CA VAL A 36 1.95 -19.73 -2.47
C VAL A 36 0.78 -20.44 -3.15
N GLY A 37 0.58 -20.15 -4.42
CA GLY A 37 -0.50 -20.73 -5.21
C GLY A 37 0.00 -21.50 -6.42
N THR A 38 -0.92 -21.79 -7.32
CA THR A 38 -0.64 -22.44 -8.62
C THR A 38 -1.51 -21.81 -9.69
N THR A 39 -1.01 -21.75 -10.93
CA THR A 39 -1.79 -21.26 -12.08
C THR A 39 -1.58 -22.13 -13.31
N PRO A 40 -2.61 -22.38 -14.11
CA PRO A 40 -2.43 -23.03 -15.41
C PRO A 40 -1.69 -22.14 -16.41
N ALA A 41 -1.83 -20.79 -16.26
CA ALA A 41 -1.13 -19.84 -17.13
C ALA A 41 -1.13 -18.42 -16.55
N VAL A 42 -0.11 -17.64 -16.96
CA VAL A 42 -0.07 -16.19 -16.81
C VAL A 42 -0.35 -15.58 -18.20
N VAL A 43 -1.45 -14.85 -18.30
CA VAL A 43 -1.88 -14.16 -19.52
C VAL A 43 -1.48 -12.70 -19.47
N ARG A 44 -0.82 -12.18 -20.49
CA ARG A 44 -0.28 -10.82 -20.56
C ARG A 44 -0.91 -10.03 -21.72
N PRO A 45 -2.10 -9.44 -21.55
CA PRO A 45 -2.72 -8.60 -22.56
C PRO A 45 -1.92 -7.31 -22.80
N GLY A 46 -1.92 -6.80 -24.03
CA GLY A 46 -1.23 -5.57 -24.42
C GLY A 46 -2.16 -4.39 -24.71
N SER A 47 -3.47 -4.58 -24.54
CA SER A 47 -4.46 -3.52 -24.70
C SER A 47 -5.71 -3.77 -23.85
N THR A 48 -6.49 -2.72 -23.59
CA THR A 48 -7.79 -2.83 -22.88
C THR A 48 -8.76 -3.76 -23.63
N THR A 49 -8.71 -3.76 -24.97
CA THR A 49 -9.52 -4.67 -25.79
C THR A 49 -9.13 -6.12 -25.54
N GLU A 50 -7.85 -6.45 -25.52
CA GLU A 50 -7.38 -7.80 -25.19
C GLU A 50 -7.80 -8.22 -23.77
N VAL A 51 -7.74 -7.30 -22.77
CA VAL A 51 -8.26 -7.57 -21.42
C VAL A 51 -9.74 -7.90 -21.46
N SER A 52 -10.54 -7.11 -22.18
CA SER A 52 -11.99 -7.32 -22.34
C SER A 52 -12.29 -8.69 -22.97
N ASP A 53 -11.60 -9.04 -24.05
CA ASP A 53 -11.82 -10.29 -24.76
C ASP A 53 -11.38 -11.51 -23.91
N VAL A 54 -10.27 -11.42 -23.19
CA VAL A 54 -9.84 -12.46 -22.23
C VAL A 54 -10.87 -12.67 -21.12
N ILE A 55 -11.41 -11.59 -20.53
CA ILE A 55 -12.45 -11.68 -19.49
C ILE A 55 -13.71 -12.36 -20.06
N ARG A 56 -14.14 -12.03 -21.29
CA ARG A 56 -15.29 -12.69 -21.93
C ARG A 56 -15.09 -14.20 -22.10
N VAL A 57 -13.91 -14.60 -22.61
CA VAL A 57 -13.57 -16.02 -22.73
C VAL A 57 -13.59 -16.71 -21.35
N CYS A 58 -12.95 -16.13 -20.35
CA CYS A 58 -12.93 -16.70 -19.00
C CYS A 58 -14.35 -16.81 -18.41
N ARG A 59 -15.21 -15.81 -18.63
CA ARG A 59 -16.60 -15.86 -18.23
C ARG A 59 -17.38 -16.98 -18.93
N GLU A 60 -17.20 -17.15 -20.24
CA GLU A 60 -17.90 -18.19 -21.03
C GLU A 60 -17.50 -19.59 -20.60
N HIS A 61 -16.24 -19.77 -20.21
CA HIS A 61 -15.72 -21.04 -19.74
C HIS A 61 -15.79 -21.23 -18.21
N ALA A 62 -16.34 -20.25 -17.46
CA ALA A 62 -16.39 -20.23 -15.99
C ALA A 62 -14.99 -20.43 -15.36
N VAL A 63 -13.98 -19.74 -15.87
CA VAL A 63 -12.60 -19.78 -15.38
C VAL A 63 -12.32 -18.51 -14.57
N ALA A 64 -11.85 -18.67 -13.34
CA ALA A 64 -11.51 -17.56 -12.46
C ALA A 64 -10.18 -16.88 -12.86
N ILE A 65 -10.09 -15.59 -12.58
CA ILE A 65 -8.96 -14.72 -12.95
C ILE A 65 -8.46 -13.97 -11.73
N ILE A 66 -7.15 -13.91 -11.57
CA ILE A 66 -6.47 -13.03 -10.61
C ILE A 66 -5.79 -11.89 -11.39
N PRO A 67 -6.31 -10.65 -11.33
CA PRO A 67 -5.59 -9.51 -11.87
C PRO A 67 -4.30 -9.25 -11.08
N GLN A 68 -3.18 -9.12 -11.79
CA GLN A 68 -1.88 -8.95 -11.14
C GLN A 68 -1.10 -7.79 -11.77
N GLY A 69 -0.67 -6.84 -10.92
CA GLY A 69 0.27 -5.79 -11.27
C GLY A 69 1.71 -6.22 -10.98
N GLY A 70 2.36 -5.53 -10.04
CA GLY A 70 3.74 -5.80 -9.63
C GLY A 70 3.92 -6.93 -8.62
N ASN A 71 2.86 -7.57 -8.17
CA ASN A 71 2.84 -8.65 -7.16
C ASN A 71 3.53 -8.25 -5.83
N THR A 72 3.39 -6.99 -5.42
CA THR A 72 4.00 -6.42 -4.20
C THR A 72 3.06 -6.44 -2.98
N GLY A 73 1.84 -6.95 -3.15
CA GLY A 73 0.85 -7.06 -2.07
C GLY A 73 1.28 -8.04 -0.97
N MET A 74 0.79 -7.82 0.25
CA MET A 74 1.18 -8.58 1.45
C MET A 74 0.05 -9.41 2.06
N VAL A 75 -1.12 -9.42 1.43
CA VAL A 75 -2.35 -10.05 1.94
C VAL A 75 -2.91 -11.15 1.02
N GLY A 76 -2.09 -11.66 0.11
CA GLY A 76 -2.45 -12.75 -0.81
C GLY A 76 -3.43 -12.36 -1.93
N GLY A 77 -3.78 -11.08 -2.08
CA GLY A 77 -4.81 -10.62 -3.01
C GLY A 77 -4.47 -10.74 -4.51
N SER A 78 -3.20 -11.00 -4.87
CA SER A 78 -2.73 -11.17 -6.24
C SER A 78 -2.18 -12.58 -6.53
N VAL A 79 -2.36 -13.54 -5.60
CA VAL A 79 -1.82 -14.90 -5.71
C VAL A 79 -2.93 -15.89 -6.11
N PRO A 80 -2.74 -16.75 -7.12
CA PRO A 80 -3.74 -17.71 -7.57
C PRO A 80 -3.78 -18.94 -6.64
N LEU A 81 -4.45 -18.81 -5.49
CA LEU A 81 -4.47 -19.84 -4.43
C LEU A 81 -5.29 -21.07 -4.80
N SER A 82 -6.22 -20.98 -5.75
CA SER A 82 -7.11 -22.07 -6.16
C SER A 82 -6.93 -22.51 -7.62
N GLY A 83 -5.81 -22.12 -8.26
CA GLY A 83 -5.51 -22.49 -9.64
C GLY A 83 -6.17 -21.58 -10.69
N GLU A 84 -6.42 -20.34 -10.35
CA GLU A 84 -6.95 -19.31 -11.24
C GLU A 84 -5.92 -18.93 -12.32
N ILE A 85 -6.37 -18.39 -13.44
CA ILE A 85 -5.51 -17.76 -14.44
C ILE A 85 -5.03 -16.41 -13.88
N VAL A 86 -3.72 -16.17 -13.94
CA VAL A 86 -3.15 -14.86 -13.63
C VAL A 86 -3.26 -13.95 -14.85
N LEU A 87 -3.90 -12.79 -14.69
CA LEU A 87 -4.01 -11.76 -15.71
C LEU A 87 -3.03 -10.61 -15.40
N SER A 88 -1.85 -10.68 -16.00
CA SER A 88 -0.76 -9.73 -15.70
C SER A 88 -0.85 -8.46 -16.55
N MET A 89 -0.88 -7.30 -15.88
CA MET A 89 -0.98 -6.00 -16.53
C MET A 89 0.37 -5.44 -17.02
N GLN A 90 1.47 -6.16 -16.91
CA GLN A 90 2.82 -5.67 -17.19
C GLN A 90 3.04 -5.11 -18.61
N ARG A 91 2.27 -5.55 -19.62
CA ARG A 91 2.36 -5.02 -20.98
C ARG A 91 1.59 -3.71 -21.19
N LEU A 92 0.71 -3.36 -20.27
CA LEU A 92 0.05 -2.05 -20.25
C LEU A 92 0.96 -1.05 -19.54
N ASN A 93 1.98 -0.54 -20.22
CA ASN A 93 3.08 0.20 -19.60
C ASN A 93 3.38 1.55 -20.27
N THR A 94 2.41 2.14 -20.94
CA THR A 94 2.55 3.43 -21.61
C THR A 94 2.29 4.57 -20.63
N ILE A 95 3.16 5.59 -20.66
CA ILE A 95 2.94 6.88 -20.00
C ILE A 95 2.59 7.89 -21.10
N GLY A 96 1.43 8.53 -20.96
CA GLY A 96 0.96 9.54 -21.88
C GLY A 96 1.67 10.89 -21.71
N ILE A 97 1.25 11.87 -22.49
CA ILE A 97 1.79 13.23 -22.42
C ILE A 97 1.36 13.88 -21.11
N VAL A 98 2.32 14.49 -20.40
CA VAL A 98 2.06 15.26 -19.17
C VAL A 98 1.34 16.55 -19.51
N ASP A 99 0.13 16.70 -18.99
CA ASP A 99 -0.64 17.94 -19.08
C ASP A 99 -0.19 18.90 -17.97
N ARG A 100 0.70 19.83 -18.35
CA ARG A 100 1.27 20.82 -17.41
C ARG A 100 0.26 21.89 -16.98
N LEU A 101 -0.80 22.12 -17.74
CA LEU A 101 -1.84 23.09 -17.40
C LEU A 101 -2.80 22.49 -16.35
N ALA A 102 -3.19 21.25 -16.53
CA ALA A 102 -4.06 20.56 -15.60
C ALA A 102 -3.30 19.86 -14.46
N LEU A 103 -1.96 19.77 -14.53
CA LEU A 103 -1.11 18.98 -13.64
C LEU A 103 -1.60 17.53 -13.58
N GLN A 104 -1.71 16.89 -14.73
CA GLN A 104 -2.24 15.54 -14.88
C GLN A 104 -1.44 14.71 -15.89
N VAL A 105 -1.53 13.40 -15.75
CA VAL A 105 -0.99 12.46 -16.74
C VAL A 105 -1.93 11.25 -16.84
N SER A 106 -2.08 10.72 -18.05
CA SER A 106 -2.72 9.42 -18.27
C SER A 106 -1.64 8.35 -18.36
N VAL A 107 -1.84 7.22 -17.67
CA VAL A 107 -0.90 6.11 -17.66
C VAL A 107 -1.64 4.79 -17.77
N ASP A 108 -1.01 3.79 -18.36
CA ASP A 108 -1.47 2.42 -18.32
C ASP A 108 -1.26 1.79 -16.95
N ALA A 109 -2.07 0.79 -16.61
CA ALA A 109 -2.12 0.18 -15.29
C ALA A 109 -0.84 -0.56 -14.86
N GLY A 110 -0.04 -1.03 -15.80
CA GLY A 110 1.22 -1.75 -15.55
C GLY A 110 2.45 -0.84 -15.40
N VAL A 111 2.30 0.49 -15.55
CA VAL A 111 3.37 1.46 -15.27
C VAL A 111 3.71 1.40 -13.79
N THR A 112 5.00 1.31 -13.43
CA THR A 112 5.42 1.33 -12.03
C THR A 112 5.44 2.77 -11.48
N ILE A 113 5.34 2.92 -10.16
CA ILE A 113 5.46 4.23 -9.50
C ILE A 113 6.80 4.90 -9.88
N GLU A 114 7.89 4.14 -9.87
CA GLU A 114 9.23 4.67 -10.19
C GLU A 114 9.31 5.16 -11.64
N GLN A 115 8.74 4.42 -12.59
CA GLN A 115 8.66 4.85 -14.00
C GLN A 115 7.87 6.15 -14.14
N LEU A 116 6.74 6.25 -13.44
CA LEU A 116 5.92 7.46 -13.42
C LEU A 116 6.69 8.63 -12.81
N GLN A 117 7.27 8.47 -11.62
CA GLN A 117 8.06 9.50 -10.94
C GLN A 117 9.19 10.03 -11.84
N THR A 118 9.94 9.11 -12.48
CA THR A 118 11.02 9.46 -13.40
C THR A 118 10.52 10.27 -14.59
N ALA A 119 9.40 9.88 -15.18
CA ALA A 119 8.85 10.58 -16.35
C ALA A 119 8.33 11.97 -15.99
N VAL A 120 7.62 12.14 -14.88
CA VAL A 120 7.04 13.44 -14.52
C VAL A 120 8.06 14.41 -13.92
N ALA A 121 9.15 13.92 -13.32
CA ALA A 121 10.25 14.72 -12.80
C ALA A 121 10.90 15.59 -13.89
N LEU A 122 10.93 15.12 -15.15
CA LEU A 122 11.41 15.90 -16.29
C LEU A 122 10.60 17.18 -16.55
N HIS A 123 9.43 17.29 -15.94
CA HIS A 123 8.53 18.44 -16.04
C HIS A 123 8.50 19.30 -14.75
N GLY A 124 9.36 19.00 -13.76
CA GLY A 124 9.34 19.64 -12.44
C GLY A 124 8.08 19.25 -11.63
N LEU A 125 7.57 18.04 -11.87
CA LEU A 125 6.37 17.50 -11.21
C LEU A 125 6.70 16.16 -10.56
N ARG A 126 5.85 15.75 -9.61
CA ARG A 126 5.90 14.43 -8.99
C ARG A 126 4.49 13.84 -8.78
N TYR A 127 4.44 12.54 -8.63
CA TYR A 127 3.25 11.83 -8.19
C TYR A 127 3.21 11.80 -6.65
N GLY A 128 2.04 12.05 -6.05
CA GLY A 128 1.91 12.22 -4.60
C GLY A 128 2.11 10.94 -3.78
N VAL A 129 1.94 9.76 -4.40
CA VAL A 129 2.11 8.46 -3.70
C VAL A 129 3.53 7.96 -3.86
N ASP A 130 4.17 7.62 -2.76
CA ASP A 130 5.51 7.01 -2.74
C ASP A 130 5.69 6.07 -1.54
N PHE A 131 6.33 4.92 -1.77
CA PHE A 131 6.66 3.93 -0.74
C PHE A 131 7.78 2.99 -1.22
N GLY A 132 8.34 2.19 -0.32
CA GLY A 132 9.52 1.34 -0.60
C GLY A 132 9.37 0.37 -1.77
N GLY A 133 8.16 -0.06 -2.11
CA GLY A 133 7.87 -0.97 -3.24
C GLY A 133 7.78 -0.31 -4.63
N ARG A 134 8.07 0.99 -4.78
CA ARG A 134 7.86 1.81 -5.99
C ARG A 134 8.44 1.23 -7.29
N GLY A 135 9.55 0.50 -7.21
CA GLY A 135 10.22 -0.10 -8.38
C GLY A 135 9.40 -1.20 -9.06
N SER A 136 8.51 -1.85 -8.33
CA SER A 136 7.68 -2.97 -8.81
C SER A 136 6.18 -2.69 -8.72
N ALA A 137 5.73 -1.92 -7.74
CA ALA A 137 4.32 -1.59 -7.55
C ALA A 137 3.80 -0.78 -8.74
N THR A 138 2.72 -1.27 -9.37
CA THR A 138 2.13 -0.67 -10.58
C THR A 138 0.96 0.23 -10.24
N ILE A 139 0.69 1.21 -11.09
CA ILE A 139 -0.41 2.16 -10.91
C ILE A 139 -1.76 1.45 -10.77
N GLY A 140 -2.06 0.46 -11.60
CA GLY A 140 -3.31 -0.32 -11.47
C GLY A 140 -3.40 -1.06 -10.14
N GLY A 141 -2.27 -1.61 -9.67
CA GLY A 141 -2.18 -2.28 -8.35
C GLY A 141 -2.40 -1.30 -7.21
N THR A 142 -1.76 -0.12 -7.23
CA THR A 142 -1.93 0.90 -6.18
C THR A 142 -3.35 1.45 -6.11
N ILE A 143 -4.03 1.59 -7.26
CA ILE A 143 -5.45 1.96 -7.28
C ILE A 143 -6.30 0.82 -6.72
N ALA A 144 -6.07 -0.41 -7.15
CA ALA A 144 -6.86 -1.57 -6.70
C ALA A 144 -6.79 -1.76 -5.18
N THR A 145 -5.66 -1.44 -4.55
CA THR A 145 -5.47 -1.55 -3.08
C THR A 145 -5.67 -0.23 -2.33
N ASN A 146 -5.87 0.89 -3.05
CA ASN A 146 -5.84 2.23 -2.47
C ASN A 146 -4.57 2.44 -1.64
N ALA A 147 -3.41 2.15 -2.22
CA ALA A 147 -2.14 2.20 -1.53
C ALA A 147 -1.83 3.59 -0.94
N GLY A 148 -1.21 3.59 0.23
CA GLY A 148 -0.75 4.80 0.92
C GLY A 148 0.76 5.01 0.77
N GLY A 149 1.46 5.13 1.88
CA GLY A 149 2.90 5.29 2.00
C GLY A 149 3.30 6.58 2.70
N LEU A 150 4.54 6.99 2.51
CA LEU A 150 5.21 8.04 3.31
C LEU A 150 4.54 9.42 3.22
N ASN A 151 3.92 9.75 2.08
CA ASN A 151 3.41 11.09 1.80
C ASN A 151 1.89 11.25 2.06
N VAL A 152 1.25 10.24 2.65
CA VAL A 152 -0.20 10.23 2.91
C VAL A 152 -0.63 11.41 3.76
N LEU A 153 0.19 11.77 4.74
CA LEU A 153 -0.06 12.89 5.65
C LEU A 153 -0.39 14.19 4.90
N ARG A 154 0.32 14.47 3.80
CA ARG A 154 0.17 15.70 3.02
C ARG A 154 -0.67 15.54 1.77
N HIS A 155 -0.54 14.43 1.06
CA HIS A 155 -1.12 14.26 -0.27
C HIS A 155 -2.28 13.27 -0.31
N GLY A 156 -2.53 12.56 0.79
CA GLY A 156 -3.53 11.49 0.87
C GLY A 156 -3.08 10.21 0.16
N MET A 157 -3.91 9.21 0.27
CA MET A 157 -3.71 7.90 -0.38
C MET A 157 -3.94 8.00 -1.89
N THR A 158 -3.73 6.90 -2.61
CA THR A 158 -3.94 6.78 -4.08
C THR A 158 -5.30 7.32 -4.52
N ARG A 159 -6.37 7.10 -3.76
CA ARG A 159 -7.72 7.63 -4.06
C ARG A 159 -7.73 9.14 -4.29
N ALA A 160 -6.98 9.91 -3.52
CA ALA A 160 -6.90 11.36 -3.63
C ALA A 160 -6.17 11.82 -4.92
N GLN A 161 -5.43 10.93 -5.56
CA GLN A 161 -4.66 11.22 -6.77
C GLN A 161 -5.41 10.87 -8.07
N ILE A 162 -6.51 10.11 -7.97
CA ILE A 162 -7.24 9.62 -9.14
C ILE A 162 -8.16 10.73 -9.68
N ILE A 163 -8.04 11.03 -10.97
CA ILE A 163 -8.96 11.91 -11.71
C ILE A 163 -9.89 11.07 -12.59
N GLY A 164 -9.41 9.95 -13.10
CA GLY A 164 -10.20 9.04 -13.93
C GLY A 164 -9.57 7.67 -14.02
N VAL A 165 -10.37 6.69 -14.43
CA VAL A 165 -9.94 5.31 -14.70
C VAL A 165 -10.57 4.77 -15.96
N GLU A 166 -9.87 3.84 -16.60
CA GLU A 166 -10.43 2.90 -17.56
C GLU A 166 -10.40 1.53 -16.91
N VAL A 167 -11.52 0.82 -16.91
CA VAL A 167 -11.67 -0.46 -16.22
C VAL A 167 -12.49 -1.43 -17.08
N VAL A 168 -12.15 -2.72 -17.02
CA VAL A 168 -12.95 -3.81 -17.59
C VAL A 168 -13.61 -4.58 -16.46
N ILE A 169 -14.95 -4.59 -16.42
CA ILE A 169 -15.71 -5.34 -15.42
C ILE A 169 -15.86 -6.82 -15.79
N GLY A 170 -16.39 -7.65 -14.90
CA GLY A 170 -16.51 -9.12 -15.08
C GLY A 170 -17.39 -9.57 -16.24
N THR A 171 -18.21 -8.68 -16.81
CA THR A 171 -18.96 -8.92 -18.05
C THR A 171 -18.12 -8.78 -19.32
N GLY A 172 -16.90 -8.21 -19.20
CA GLY A 172 -16.04 -7.82 -20.31
C GLY A 172 -16.39 -6.45 -20.91
N GLU A 173 -17.31 -5.69 -20.30
CA GLU A 173 -17.58 -4.31 -20.71
C GLU A 173 -16.48 -3.37 -20.23
N ILE A 174 -16.13 -2.42 -21.11
CA ILE A 174 -15.13 -1.39 -20.85
C ILE A 174 -15.85 -0.14 -20.36
N ILE A 175 -15.46 0.36 -19.21
CA ILE A 175 -15.91 1.64 -18.67
C ILE A 175 -14.75 2.62 -18.79
N ASP A 176 -14.89 3.65 -19.61
CA ASP A 176 -13.87 4.69 -19.83
C ASP A 176 -14.32 6.01 -19.20
N LEU A 177 -13.61 6.42 -18.16
CA LEU A 177 -13.83 7.67 -17.43
C LEU A 177 -12.56 8.53 -17.41
N MET A 178 -11.83 8.59 -18.51
CA MET A 178 -10.52 9.26 -18.65
C MET A 178 -10.61 10.75 -19.04
N SER A 179 -11.77 11.41 -18.88
CA SER A 179 -12.01 12.80 -19.33
C SER A 179 -11.09 13.85 -18.68
N GLY A 180 -10.49 13.58 -17.54
CA GLY A 180 -9.59 14.51 -16.83
C GLY A 180 -10.28 15.68 -16.14
N LEU A 181 -11.59 15.68 -16.05
CA LEU A 181 -12.36 16.72 -15.35
C LEU A 181 -12.26 16.56 -13.84
N VAL A 182 -11.68 17.54 -13.16
CA VAL A 182 -11.56 17.55 -11.69
C VAL A 182 -12.94 17.71 -11.03
N LYS A 183 -13.88 18.42 -11.68
CA LYS A 183 -15.26 18.57 -11.21
C LYS A 183 -16.19 17.84 -12.16
N ASN A 184 -16.74 16.71 -11.70
CA ASN A 184 -17.73 15.94 -12.45
C ASN A 184 -18.74 15.31 -11.48
N ASN A 185 -19.94 15.86 -11.42
CA ASN A 185 -21.05 15.39 -10.58
C ASN A 185 -22.14 14.67 -11.39
N THR A 186 -21.80 14.04 -12.51
CA THR A 186 -22.75 13.33 -13.37
C THR A 186 -22.95 11.88 -12.94
N GLY A 187 -23.47 11.65 -11.76
CA GLY A 187 -23.74 10.34 -11.20
C GLY A 187 -22.74 9.91 -10.13
N TYR A 188 -22.70 8.59 -9.85
CA TYR A 188 -21.78 8.01 -8.87
C TYR A 188 -20.34 8.06 -9.36
N SER A 189 -19.39 8.22 -8.44
CA SER A 189 -17.96 8.19 -8.73
C SER A 189 -17.49 6.74 -8.91
N ILE A 190 -17.43 6.29 -10.16
CA ILE A 190 -16.89 4.96 -10.49
C ILE A 190 -15.38 4.86 -10.17
N PRO A 191 -14.54 5.88 -10.42
CA PRO A 191 -13.14 5.83 -10.02
C PRO A 191 -12.97 5.53 -8.51
N ASP A 192 -13.77 6.16 -7.64
CA ASP A 192 -13.75 5.91 -6.21
C ASP A 192 -14.23 4.51 -5.84
N MET A 193 -15.18 3.95 -6.59
CA MET A 193 -15.65 2.56 -6.37
C MET A 193 -14.58 1.54 -6.73
N MET A 194 -13.82 1.77 -7.80
CA MET A 194 -12.75 0.87 -8.25
C MET A 194 -11.52 0.94 -7.35
N CYS A 195 -11.30 2.09 -6.70
CA CYS A 195 -10.19 2.29 -5.80
C CYS A 195 -10.41 1.53 -4.48
N GLY A 196 -9.50 0.58 -4.15
CA GLY A 196 -9.63 -0.30 -3.00
C GLY A 196 -10.54 -1.52 -3.25
N SER A 197 -10.90 -1.80 -4.51
CA SER A 197 -11.70 -2.98 -4.87
C SER A 197 -10.87 -4.28 -4.98
N GLU A 198 -9.58 -4.20 -4.91
CA GLU A 198 -8.64 -5.33 -4.95
C GLU A 198 -8.88 -6.29 -6.14
N GLY A 199 -9.26 -5.73 -7.31
CA GLY A 199 -9.54 -6.50 -8.51
C GLY A 199 -10.85 -7.30 -8.50
N THR A 200 -11.69 -7.14 -7.48
CA THR A 200 -12.95 -7.87 -7.36
C THR A 200 -14.10 -7.26 -8.17
N LEU A 201 -14.08 -5.96 -8.42
CA LEU A 201 -15.11 -5.25 -9.19
C LEU A 201 -14.75 -5.08 -10.67
N GLY A 202 -13.47 -5.12 -11.00
CA GLY A 202 -12.99 -4.93 -12.37
C GLY A 202 -11.47 -4.93 -12.44
N VAL A 203 -10.94 -4.98 -13.67
CA VAL A 203 -9.52 -4.92 -14.00
C VAL A 203 -9.21 -3.52 -14.51
N ILE A 204 -8.43 -2.76 -13.76
CA ILE A 204 -7.99 -1.42 -14.13
C ILE A 204 -6.97 -1.54 -15.25
N THR A 205 -7.20 -0.83 -16.37
CA THR A 205 -6.32 -0.84 -17.53
C THR A 205 -5.59 0.48 -17.74
N LYS A 206 -6.23 1.61 -17.37
CA LYS A 206 -5.59 2.94 -17.38
C LYS A 206 -6.05 3.80 -16.21
N ALA A 207 -5.26 4.80 -15.90
CA ALA A 207 -5.60 5.84 -14.94
C ALA A 207 -5.21 7.22 -15.45
N ARG A 208 -6.01 8.23 -15.10
CA ARG A 208 -5.64 9.63 -15.16
C ARG A 208 -5.36 10.13 -13.76
N LEU A 209 -4.14 10.58 -13.54
CA LEU A 209 -3.60 10.88 -12.23
C LEU A 209 -3.31 12.37 -12.08
N ARG A 210 -3.51 12.87 -10.87
CA ARG A 210 -3.06 14.20 -10.44
C ARG A 210 -1.57 14.17 -10.21
N LEU A 211 -0.92 15.24 -10.62
CA LEU A 211 0.48 15.55 -10.32
C LEU A 211 0.55 16.76 -9.41
N ILE A 212 1.64 16.87 -8.68
CA ILE A 212 1.96 18.00 -7.80
C ILE A 212 3.29 18.60 -8.25
N ALA A 213 3.52 19.88 -7.93
CA ALA A 213 4.82 20.49 -8.15
C ALA A 213 5.87 19.75 -7.33
N ASP A 214 7.03 19.53 -7.92
CA ASP A 214 8.15 19.01 -7.16
C ASP A 214 8.70 20.10 -6.22
N GLN A 215 8.99 19.71 -5.00
CA GLN A 215 9.56 20.57 -3.97
C GLN A 215 10.96 20.05 -3.64
N PRO A 216 12.00 20.69 -4.18
CA PRO A 216 13.35 20.11 -4.16
C PRO A 216 14.04 20.19 -2.80
N PHE A 217 13.62 21.12 -1.93
CA PHE A 217 14.22 21.27 -0.61
C PHE A 217 13.50 20.37 0.40
N ARG A 218 14.23 19.41 0.92
CA ARG A 218 13.75 18.47 1.94
C ARG A 218 14.57 18.64 3.20
N GLN A 219 13.89 18.92 4.31
CA GLN A 219 14.52 19.03 5.62
C GLN A 219 14.00 17.89 6.50
N THR A 220 14.93 17.15 7.07
CA THR A 220 14.64 15.96 7.89
C THR A 220 15.22 16.10 9.28
N ALA A 221 14.43 15.80 10.29
CA ALA A 221 14.87 15.73 11.68
C ALA A 221 14.47 14.38 12.29
N LEU A 222 15.31 13.85 13.16
CA LEU A 222 15.02 12.75 14.05
C LEU A 222 14.97 13.29 15.48
N LEU A 223 13.85 13.06 16.15
CA LEU A 223 13.57 13.51 17.50
C LEU A 223 13.45 12.30 18.42
N ALA A 224 13.96 12.42 19.64
CA ALA A 224 13.82 11.39 20.66
C ALA A 224 12.88 11.84 21.76
N PHE A 225 12.06 10.89 22.27
CA PHE A 225 11.10 11.13 23.34
C PHE A 225 11.17 10.03 24.40
N ASP A 226 10.72 10.36 25.61
CA ASP A 226 10.62 9.40 26.70
C ASP A 226 9.36 8.52 26.64
N ASP A 227 8.34 8.98 25.91
CA ASP A 227 7.09 8.25 25.74
C ASP A 227 6.41 8.56 24.38
N VAL A 228 5.43 7.72 24.02
CA VAL A 228 4.69 7.81 22.76
C VAL A 228 3.70 8.97 22.77
N ASP A 229 3.12 9.33 23.90
CA ASP A 229 2.18 10.45 24.01
C ASP A 229 2.85 11.76 23.60
N ALA A 230 4.08 12.00 24.08
CA ALA A 230 4.86 13.17 23.69
C ALA A 230 5.17 13.21 22.18
N ALA A 231 5.54 12.08 21.58
CA ALA A 231 5.79 11.98 20.13
C ALA A 231 4.53 12.24 19.31
N VAL A 232 3.36 11.72 19.72
CA VAL A 232 2.05 11.98 19.10
C VAL A 232 1.67 13.46 19.22
N ALA A 233 1.85 14.05 20.39
CA ALA A 233 1.57 15.47 20.63
C ALA A 233 2.47 16.37 19.76
N ALA A 234 3.78 16.06 19.70
CA ALA A 234 4.73 16.76 18.82
C ALA A 234 4.32 16.67 17.35
N THR A 235 3.90 15.49 16.89
CA THR A 235 3.39 15.31 15.52
C THR A 235 2.19 16.21 15.22
N ALA A 236 1.24 16.29 16.16
CA ALA A 236 0.06 17.15 16.01
C ALA A 236 0.43 18.65 15.95
N GLN A 237 1.41 19.09 16.75
CA GLN A 237 1.92 20.47 16.72
C GLN A 237 2.62 20.78 15.40
N LEU A 238 3.54 19.91 14.96
CA LEU A 238 4.28 20.10 13.70
C LEU A 238 3.35 20.09 12.49
N ARG A 239 2.31 19.26 12.48
CA ARG A 239 1.31 19.22 11.40
C ARG A 239 0.58 20.55 11.22
N VAL A 240 0.35 21.31 12.29
CA VAL A 240 -0.27 22.64 12.23
C VAL A 240 0.75 23.71 11.87
N ALA A 241 1.94 23.62 12.44
CA ALA A 241 3.00 24.64 12.29
C ALA A 241 3.73 24.56 10.96
N LEU A 242 3.88 23.36 10.38
CA LEU A 242 4.66 23.12 9.17
C LEU A 242 3.76 22.64 8.01
N PRO A 243 3.23 23.55 7.17
CA PRO A 243 2.38 23.16 6.01
C PRO A 243 3.12 22.25 5.01
N GLY A 244 4.45 22.26 5.05
CA GLY A 244 5.33 21.42 4.25
C GLY A 244 5.57 20.02 4.81
N LEU A 245 5.02 19.66 5.97
CA LEU A 245 5.24 18.35 6.60
C LEU A 245 4.68 17.22 5.71
N GLU A 246 5.57 16.37 5.20
CA GLU A 246 5.23 15.23 4.34
C GLU A 246 5.23 13.90 5.07
N ALA A 247 6.14 13.71 6.02
CA ALA A 247 6.27 12.47 6.78
C ALA A 247 6.43 12.74 8.27
N ALA A 248 5.85 11.84 9.07
CA ALA A 248 6.03 11.74 10.52
C ALA A 248 6.01 10.25 10.91
N GLU A 249 7.20 9.69 11.17
CA GLU A 249 7.43 8.25 11.31
C GLU A 249 7.83 7.91 12.73
N LEU A 250 6.98 7.16 13.42
CA LEU A 250 7.22 6.65 14.77
C LEU A 250 8.05 5.37 14.71
N MET A 251 9.09 5.29 15.52
CA MET A 251 9.91 4.10 15.69
C MET A 251 10.16 3.85 17.19
N LEU A 252 10.14 2.59 17.61
CA LEU A 252 10.52 2.22 18.97
C LEU A 252 12.00 1.80 19.03
N ALA A 253 12.60 1.95 20.19
CA ALA A 253 14.03 1.71 20.41
C ALA A 253 14.50 0.30 20.03
N ASP A 254 13.65 -0.72 20.26
CA ASP A 254 13.93 -2.10 19.92
C ASP A 254 14.11 -2.27 18.39
N GLY A 255 13.25 -1.65 17.59
CA GLY A 255 13.34 -1.67 16.13
C GLY A 255 14.54 -0.87 15.60
N VAL A 256 14.77 0.34 16.11
CA VAL A 256 15.94 1.17 15.74
C VAL A 256 17.25 0.43 16.09
N GLY A 257 17.31 -0.21 17.28
CA GLY A 257 18.46 -1.01 17.69
C GLY A 257 18.73 -2.17 16.72
N LEU A 258 17.68 -2.90 16.32
CA LEU A 258 17.78 -3.98 15.36
C LEU A 258 18.34 -3.49 14.01
N VAL A 259 17.84 -2.35 13.50
CA VAL A 259 18.34 -1.77 12.24
C VAL A 259 19.80 -1.38 12.36
N CYS A 260 20.20 -0.74 13.47
CA CYS A 260 21.59 -0.38 13.70
C CYS A 260 22.52 -1.60 13.75
N GLU A 261 22.10 -2.68 14.39
CA GLU A 261 22.86 -3.93 14.49
C GLU A 261 22.99 -4.62 13.11
N GLU A 262 21.86 -4.82 12.41
CA GLU A 262 21.81 -5.55 11.15
C GLU A 262 22.55 -4.87 9.98
N PHE A 263 22.63 -3.53 10.00
CA PHE A 263 23.23 -2.74 8.93
C PHE A 263 24.49 -1.99 9.35
N GLU A 264 25.03 -2.28 10.53
CA GLU A 264 26.24 -1.66 11.09
C GLU A 264 26.16 -0.12 11.11
N LEU A 265 24.97 0.41 11.45
CA LEU A 265 24.74 1.86 11.55
C LEU A 265 25.07 2.34 12.97
N SER A 266 25.67 3.51 13.06
CA SER A 266 25.84 4.19 14.35
C SER A 266 24.48 4.68 14.87
N ALA A 267 24.29 4.63 16.20
CA ALA A 267 23.13 5.25 16.81
C ALA A 267 23.10 6.74 16.47
N PRO A 268 21.97 7.27 15.99
CA PRO A 268 21.90 8.64 15.46
C PRO A 268 21.93 9.70 16.58
N LEU A 269 21.53 9.32 17.78
CA LEU A 269 21.41 10.18 18.96
C LEU A 269 22.17 9.59 20.14
N GLY A 270 22.62 10.44 21.06
CA GLY A 270 23.24 10.03 22.30
C GLY A 270 22.22 9.53 23.32
N GLY A 271 22.68 8.71 24.28
CA GLY A 271 21.82 8.24 25.36
C GLY A 271 20.89 7.07 24.97
N THR A 272 19.89 6.82 25.82
CA THR A 272 18.91 5.75 25.64
C THR A 272 17.51 6.36 25.59
N HIS A 273 16.87 6.28 24.44
CA HIS A 273 15.55 6.84 24.21
C HIS A 273 14.59 5.72 23.78
N PRO A 274 13.41 5.59 24.41
CA PRO A 274 12.47 4.53 24.07
C PRO A 274 11.70 4.79 22.75
N VAL A 275 11.58 6.05 22.33
CA VAL A 275 10.74 6.46 21.18
C VAL A 275 11.48 7.44 20.29
N PHE A 276 11.41 7.23 18.99
CA PHE A 276 11.95 8.12 17.96
C PHE A 276 10.84 8.55 17.01
N LEU A 277 10.89 9.82 16.62
CA LEU A 277 10.02 10.42 15.60
C LEU A 277 10.90 11.02 14.50
N LEU A 278 10.85 10.46 13.30
CA LEU A 278 11.45 11.06 12.13
C LEU A 278 10.42 11.92 11.43
N VAL A 279 10.76 13.18 11.18
CA VAL A 279 9.91 14.13 10.46
C VAL A 279 10.63 14.65 9.24
N GLU A 280 9.87 14.82 8.13
CA GLU A 280 10.39 15.43 6.91
C GLU A 280 9.43 16.49 6.39
N THR A 281 9.97 17.64 6.02
CA THR A 281 9.25 18.70 5.31
C THR A 281 9.78 18.84 3.89
N ALA A 282 8.92 19.30 2.96
CA ALA A 282 9.29 19.65 1.62
C ALA A 282 8.78 21.05 1.27
N SER A 283 9.62 21.85 0.60
CA SER A 283 9.36 23.25 0.25
C SER A 283 10.05 23.68 -1.06
N ASP A 284 9.68 24.86 -1.55
CA ASP A 284 10.25 25.47 -2.76
C ASP A 284 11.53 26.28 -2.45
N SER A 285 11.88 26.46 -1.18
CA SER A 285 13.06 27.17 -0.70
C SER A 285 13.73 26.40 0.44
N ASP A 286 15.01 26.65 0.68
CA ASP A 286 15.69 26.12 1.87
C ASP A 286 15.12 26.79 3.13
N ASP A 287 14.36 26.01 3.89
CA ASP A 287 13.59 26.49 5.05
C ASP A 287 13.99 25.71 6.32
N LEU A 288 15.25 25.32 6.40
CA LEU A 288 15.80 24.56 7.54
C LEU A 288 15.62 25.31 8.86
N GLU A 289 15.80 26.63 8.87
CA GLU A 289 15.63 27.44 10.08
C GLU A 289 14.21 27.35 10.64
N HIS A 290 13.21 27.27 9.77
CA HIS A 290 11.80 27.13 10.16
C HIS A 290 11.55 25.77 10.84
N LEU A 291 12.07 24.67 10.27
CA LEU A 291 12.00 23.35 10.93
C LEU A 291 12.70 23.38 12.30
N VAL A 292 13.92 23.92 12.37
CA VAL A 292 14.71 24.03 13.62
C VAL A 292 13.96 24.80 14.69
N GLN A 293 13.36 25.95 14.33
CA GLN A 293 12.59 26.77 15.26
C GLN A 293 11.41 25.97 15.86
N HIS A 294 10.61 25.32 15.01
CA HIS A 294 9.44 24.58 15.49
C HIS A 294 9.82 23.33 16.29
N VAL A 295 10.89 22.64 15.93
CA VAL A 295 11.42 21.53 16.73
C VAL A 295 11.87 22.00 18.11
N ALA A 296 12.50 23.17 18.20
CA ALA A 296 12.96 23.74 19.48
C ALA A 296 11.79 24.20 20.40
N GLU A 297 10.61 24.42 19.84
CA GLU A 297 9.40 24.80 20.59
C GLU A 297 8.58 23.58 21.09
N LEU A 298 8.98 22.34 20.73
CA LEU A 298 8.28 21.14 21.15
C LEU A 298 8.60 20.77 22.59
N ASP A 299 7.57 20.40 23.32
CA ASP A 299 7.72 19.83 24.65
C ASP A 299 8.14 18.36 24.60
N GLY A 300 8.92 17.92 25.57
CA GLY A 300 9.26 16.51 25.79
C GLY A 300 10.32 15.93 24.84
N VAL A 301 10.95 16.76 23.99
CA VAL A 301 12.07 16.32 23.14
C VAL A 301 13.31 16.15 24.01
N GLY A 302 13.84 14.93 24.09
CA GLY A 302 15.03 14.59 24.86
C GLY A 302 16.34 14.82 24.10
N ASP A 303 16.36 14.52 22.79
CA ASP A 303 17.52 14.73 21.89
C ASP A 303 17.04 14.90 20.45
N THR A 304 17.89 15.51 19.60
CA THR A 304 17.54 15.85 18.20
C THR A 304 18.74 15.73 17.27
N ALA A 305 18.53 15.09 16.11
CA ALA A 305 19.45 15.15 14.98
C ALA A 305 18.75 15.74 13.77
N ILE A 306 19.37 16.78 13.16
CA ILE A 306 18.86 17.41 11.95
C ILE A 306 19.82 17.12 10.80
N ALA A 307 19.29 16.68 9.67
CA ALA A 307 20.10 16.39 8.50
C ALA A 307 20.70 17.68 7.93
N ALA A 308 22.03 17.73 7.85
CA ALA A 308 22.75 18.88 7.31
C ALA A 308 22.84 18.87 5.77
N ASP A 309 22.65 17.72 5.16
CA ASP A 309 22.71 17.47 3.72
C ASP A 309 21.97 16.19 3.33
N GLU A 310 21.91 15.90 2.04
CA GLU A 310 21.22 14.72 1.49
C GLU A 310 21.80 13.39 2.03
N ARG A 311 23.11 13.31 2.28
CA ARG A 311 23.72 12.10 2.85
C ARG A 311 23.23 11.84 4.28
N HIS A 312 23.18 12.89 5.11
CA HIS A 312 22.64 12.77 6.47
C HIS A 312 21.16 12.48 6.45
N ARG A 313 20.41 13.11 5.53
CA ARG A 313 18.99 12.79 5.31
C ARG A 313 18.78 11.30 5.04
N GLN A 314 19.52 10.73 4.09
CA GLN A 314 19.45 9.31 3.76
C GLN A 314 19.82 8.40 4.94
N LEU A 315 20.81 8.79 5.76
CA LEU A 315 21.16 8.03 6.96
C LEU A 315 20.02 8.01 7.99
N LEU A 316 19.32 9.13 8.20
CA LEU A 316 18.17 9.18 9.09
C LEU A 316 17.01 8.33 8.55
N TRP A 317 16.73 8.41 7.24
CA TRP A 317 15.70 7.61 6.59
C TRP A 317 16.00 6.10 6.63
N ARG A 318 17.26 5.70 6.55
CA ARG A 318 17.62 4.28 6.69
C ARG A 318 17.18 3.68 8.01
N LEU A 319 17.19 4.45 9.10
CA LEU A 319 16.66 3.97 10.38
C LEU A 319 15.20 3.56 10.30
N ARG A 320 14.42 4.19 9.41
CA ARG A 320 13.00 3.87 9.18
C ARG A 320 12.80 2.84 8.07
N ASP A 321 13.43 3.03 6.93
CA ASP A 321 13.21 2.23 5.72
C ASP A 321 13.72 0.78 5.88
N ASP A 322 14.84 0.61 6.57
CA ASP A 322 15.49 -0.69 6.75
C ASP A 322 14.79 -1.58 7.79
N HIS A 323 13.79 -1.08 8.57
CA HIS A 323 13.03 -1.88 9.56
C HIS A 323 12.47 -3.16 8.98
N THR A 324 11.76 -3.09 7.85
CA THR A 324 11.14 -4.27 7.24
C THR A 324 12.18 -5.32 6.87
N THR A 325 13.32 -4.89 6.33
CA THR A 325 14.40 -5.79 5.94
C THR A 325 15.10 -6.39 7.16
N ALA A 326 15.37 -5.58 8.19
CA ALA A 326 15.96 -6.05 9.45
C ALA A 326 15.08 -7.10 10.13
N ILE A 327 13.78 -6.83 10.26
CA ILE A 327 12.82 -7.76 10.86
C ILE A 327 12.74 -9.08 10.08
N ASN A 328 12.73 -9.02 8.74
CA ASN A 328 12.72 -10.24 7.89
C ASN A 328 13.98 -11.10 8.05
N ARG A 329 15.13 -10.51 8.46
CA ARG A 329 16.36 -11.29 8.76
C ARG A 329 16.25 -12.03 10.08
N VAL A 330 15.49 -11.52 11.04
CA VAL A 330 15.20 -12.23 12.30
C VAL A 330 14.28 -13.44 12.05
N GLY A 331 13.32 -13.29 11.12
CA GLY A 331 12.38 -14.34 10.74
C GLY A 331 11.22 -13.78 9.93
N VAL A 332 10.48 -14.64 9.25
CA VAL A 332 9.28 -14.23 8.51
C VAL A 332 8.22 -13.73 9.50
N PRO A 333 7.85 -12.44 9.50
CA PRO A 333 6.92 -11.90 10.49
C PRO A 333 5.46 -12.14 10.11
N CYS A 334 4.61 -12.34 11.11
CA CYS A 334 3.19 -12.00 11.01
C CYS A 334 3.07 -10.47 11.04
N LYS A 335 2.39 -9.89 10.03
CA LYS A 335 2.32 -8.43 9.84
C LYS A 335 0.89 -7.95 10.05
N PHE A 336 0.74 -7.07 11.01
CA PHE A 336 -0.51 -6.36 11.27
C PHE A 336 -0.32 -4.90 10.88
N ASP A 337 -1.03 -4.48 9.87
CA ASP A 337 -1.07 -3.13 9.34
C ASP A 337 -2.39 -2.51 9.78
N VAL A 338 -2.35 -1.68 10.82
CA VAL A 338 -3.54 -1.19 11.52
C VAL A 338 -3.53 0.33 11.61
N THR A 339 -4.72 0.93 11.64
CA THR A 339 -4.87 2.36 11.90
C THR A 339 -5.60 2.57 13.21
N LEU A 340 -5.13 3.48 14.04
CA LEU A 340 -5.76 3.88 15.30
C LEU A 340 -6.13 5.38 15.25
N PRO A 341 -7.20 5.81 15.96
CA PRO A 341 -7.36 7.21 16.31
C PRO A 341 -6.09 7.71 17.03
N HIS A 342 -5.65 8.95 16.73
CA HIS A 342 -4.38 9.47 17.24
C HIS A 342 -4.29 9.43 18.77
N ASP A 343 -5.39 9.70 19.48
CA ASP A 343 -5.51 9.65 20.93
C ASP A 343 -5.44 8.23 21.52
N GLN A 344 -5.49 7.19 20.66
CA GLN A 344 -5.40 5.79 21.07
C GLN A 344 -4.03 5.16 20.82
N ILE A 345 -3.16 5.80 20.03
CA ILE A 345 -1.86 5.22 19.61
C ILE A 345 -1.00 4.86 20.82
N ALA A 346 -0.79 5.80 21.73
CA ALA A 346 0.05 5.58 22.91
C ALA A 346 -0.49 4.49 23.84
N ALA A 347 -1.82 4.42 23.99
CA ALA A 347 -2.47 3.39 24.80
C ALA A 347 -2.47 2.01 24.12
N PHE A 348 -2.49 1.96 22.79
CA PHE A 348 -2.50 0.71 22.02
C PHE A 348 -1.18 -0.06 22.13
N ILE A 349 -0.04 0.63 22.00
CA ILE A 349 1.29 0.00 21.94
C ILE A 349 1.56 -0.93 23.14
N PRO A 350 1.43 -0.51 24.41
CA PRO A 350 1.62 -1.42 25.52
C PRO A 350 0.56 -2.53 25.60
N LYS A 351 -0.69 -2.26 25.20
CA LYS A 351 -1.76 -3.26 25.20
C LYS A 351 -1.47 -4.38 24.22
N VAL A 352 -1.09 -4.04 22.96
CA VAL A 352 -0.80 -5.05 21.94
C VAL A 352 0.48 -5.83 22.29
N LYS A 353 1.53 -5.18 22.81
CA LYS A 353 2.74 -5.88 23.29
C LYS A 353 2.41 -6.86 24.41
N ASN A 354 1.59 -6.48 25.41
CA ASN A 354 1.16 -7.36 26.49
C ASN A 354 0.27 -8.51 25.99
N LEU A 355 -0.62 -8.26 25.05
CA LEU A 355 -1.47 -9.27 24.43
C LEU A 355 -0.61 -10.33 23.73
N ILE A 356 0.34 -9.89 22.87
CA ILE A 356 1.26 -10.77 22.16
C ILE A 356 2.13 -11.57 23.14
N ALA A 357 2.72 -10.93 24.16
CA ALA A 357 3.53 -11.61 25.16
C ALA A 357 2.72 -12.66 25.97
N THR A 358 1.42 -12.47 26.12
CA THR A 358 0.54 -13.43 26.79
C THR A 358 0.20 -14.63 25.93
N LEU A 359 -0.14 -14.39 24.64
CA LEU A 359 -0.57 -15.45 23.72
C LEU A 359 0.61 -16.18 23.05
N ALA A 360 1.71 -15.46 22.84
CA ALA A 360 2.91 -15.94 22.15
C ALA A 360 4.18 -15.54 22.89
N PRO A 361 4.47 -16.09 24.08
CA PRO A 361 5.53 -15.61 24.98
C PRO A 361 6.96 -15.77 24.43
N THR A 362 7.16 -16.58 23.40
CA THR A 362 8.47 -16.79 22.76
C THR A 362 8.70 -15.91 21.53
N SER A 363 7.68 -15.15 21.12
CA SER A 363 7.75 -14.27 19.95
C SER A 363 8.41 -12.94 20.28
N MET A 364 8.88 -12.24 19.25
CA MET A 364 9.37 -10.87 19.34
C MET A 364 8.42 -9.94 18.57
N THR A 365 8.20 -8.74 19.15
CA THR A 365 7.27 -7.75 18.59
C THR A 365 8.01 -6.47 18.23
N TRP A 366 7.85 -6.05 16.97
CA TRP A 366 8.45 -4.85 16.40
C TRP A 366 7.35 -3.89 15.95
N ILE A 367 7.37 -2.65 16.46
CA ILE A 367 6.34 -1.66 16.15
C ILE A 367 6.99 -0.39 15.62
N PHE A 368 6.52 0.07 14.48
CA PHE A 368 6.86 1.34 13.86
C PHE A 368 5.70 1.77 12.95
N GLY A 369 5.70 3.00 12.44
CA GLY A 369 4.64 3.40 11.49
C GLY A 369 4.49 4.89 11.27
N HIS A 370 3.51 5.22 10.46
CA HIS A 370 3.15 6.57 10.02
C HIS A 370 2.26 7.23 11.07
N VAL A 371 2.86 7.76 12.15
CA VAL A 371 2.07 8.34 13.25
C VAL A 371 1.25 9.55 12.83
N GLY A 372 1.66 10.23 11.75
CA GLY A 372 0.95 11.39 11.20
C GLY A 372 -0.46 11.10 10.68
N ASP A 373 -0.74 9.85 10.28
CA ASP A 373 -2.06 9.39 9.81
C ASP A 373 -2.65 8.25 10.65
N GLY A 374 -1.96 7.87 11.74
CA GLY A 374 -2.42 6.89 12.71
C GLY A 374 -2.11 5.44 12.33
N ASN A 375 -1.34 5.19 11.27
CA ASN A 375 -0.97 3.85 10.84
C ASN A 375 0.20 3.29 11.66
N LEU A 376 0.03 2.08 12.17
CA LEU A 376 1.05 1.31 12.86
C LEU A 376 1.25 -0.06 12.21
N HIS A 377 2.52 -0.40 11.97
CA HIS A 377 2.96 -1.73 11.56
C HIS A 377 3.38 -2.52 12.80
N VAL A 378 2.58 -3.49 13.20
CA VAL A 378 2.91 -4.44 14.26
C VAL A 378 3.42 -5.72 13.61
N ASN A 379 4.69 -6.04 13.80
CA ASN A 379 5.32 -7.22 13.22
C ASN A 379 5.70 -8.19 14.35
N VAL A 380 5.33 -9.46 14.20
CA VAL A 380 5.58 -10.50 15.20
C VAL A 380 6.39 -11.61 14.56
N THR A 381 7.61 -11.83 15.02
CA THR A 381 8.50 -12.91 14.56
C THR A 381 8.53 -14.07 15.55
N GLY A 382 8.89 -15.27 15.09
CA GLY A 382 8.93 -16.48 15.91
C GLY A 382 7.57 -17.18 16.07
N LEU A 383 6.67 -16.99 15.08
CA LEU A 383 5.36 -17.65 15.01
C LEU A 383 5.19 -18.39 13.69
N ASP A 384 4.51 -19.54 13.73
CA ASP A 384 4.13 -20.32 12.54
C ASP A 384 2.71 -19.97 12.02
N GLY A 385 2.20 -18.78 12.38
CA GLY A 385 0.80 -18.35 12.16
C GLY A 385 -0.11 -18.83 13.29
N ASP A 386 -0.90 -17.94 13.86
CA ASP A 386 -1.84 -18.27 14.95
C ASP A 386 -3.12 -17.46 14.76
N ASP A 387 -4.17 -18.10 14.28
CA ASP A 387 -5.50 -17.48 14.08
C ASP A 387 -6.06 -16.86 15.38
N VAL A 388 -5.68 -17.39 16.55
CA VAL A 388 -6.11 -16.85 17.85
C VAL A 388 -5.44 -15.52 18.11
N LEU A 389 -4.15 -15.41 17.82
CA LEU A 389 -3.40 -14.17 17.95
C LEU A 389 -3.91 -13.11 16.97
N ASP A 390 -4.07 -13.48 15.69
CA ASP A 390 -4.55 -12.58 14.66
C ASP A 390 -5.92 -12.00 15.04
N ARG A 391 -6.86 -12.87 15.42
CA ARG A 391 -8.20 -12.47 15.89
C ARG A 391 -8.13 -11.54 17.10
N SER A 392 -7.33 -11.88 18.10
CA SER A 392 -7.23 -11.11 19.34
C SER A 392 -6.65 -9.71 19.11
N ILE A 393 -5.66 -9.58 18.22
CA ILE A 393 -5.10 -8.27 17.83
C ILE A 393 -6.17 -7.45 17.11
N TYR A 394 -6.90 -8.04 16.14
CA TYR A 394 -7.95 -7.31 15.43
C TYR A 394 -9.11 -6.91 16.35
N GLU A 395 -9.52 -7.77 17.31
CA GLU A 395 -10.50 -7.42 18.35
C GLU A 395 -10.03 -6.21 19.17
N LEU A 396 -8.76 -6.17 19.58
CA LEU A 396 -8.20 -5.03 20.30
C LEU A 396 -8.25 -3.75 19.46
N VAL A 397 -7.83 -3.82 18.18
CA VAL A 397 -7.86 -2.67 17.26
C VAL A 397 -9.27 -2.13 17.10
N ILE A 398 -10.26 -3.00 16.86
CA ILE A 398 -11.66 -2.62 16.68
C ILE A 398 -12.22 -2.02 17.97
N ALA A 399 -11.93 -2.62 19.13
CA ALA A 399 -12.38 -2.12 20.43
C ALA A 399 -11.83 -0.72 20.76
N MET A 400 -10.68 -0.37 20.16
CA MET A 400 -10.08 0.96 20.29
C MET A 400 -10.47 1.92 19.15
N GLY A 401 -11.47 1.55 18.32
CA GLY A 401 -11.99 2.39 17.23
C GLY A 401 -11.10 2.42 15.98
N GLY A 402 -10.16 1.49 15.87
CA GLY A 402 -9.22 1.41 14.77
C GLY A 402 -9.71 0.61 13.57
N SER A 403 -8.85 0.45 12.56
CA SER A 403 -9.06 -0.37 11.37
C SER A 403 -8.05 -1.51 11.31
N ILE A 404 -8.51 -2.70 10.94
CA ILE A 404 -7.67 -3.90 10.77
C ILE A 404 -6.81 -3.86 9.50
N SER A 405 -7.00 -2.86 8.65
CA SER A 405 -6.17 -2.65 7.47
C SER A 405 -6.04 -1.16 7.20
N ALA A 406 -4.82 -0.63 7.36
CA ALA A 406 -4.50 0.75 7.08
C ALA A 406 -4.30 0.97 5.57
N GLU A 407 -3.35 0.24 4.97
CA GLU A 407 -2.95 0.42 3.57
C GLU A 407 -2.78 -0.90 2.79
N HIS A 408 -2.59 -2.05 3.46
CA HIS A 408 -2.30 -3.32 2.75
C HIS A 408 -3.53 -3.94 2.07
N GLY A 409 -4.75 -3.53 2.40
CA GLY A 409 -6.00 -4.14 1.94
C GLY A 409 -6.43 -5.32 2.80
N ILE A 410 -7.49 -5.99 2.39
CA ILE A 410 -8.07 -7.17 3.03
C ILE A 410 -7.46 -8.45 2.43
N GLY A 411 -7.39 -8.52 1.12
CA GLY A 411 -6.92 -9.70 0.39
C GLY A 411 -7.68 -10.97 0.76
N THR A 412 -6.95 -12.08 0.76
CA THR A 412 -7.39 -13.34 1.36
C THR A 412 -7.05 -13.43 2.84
N ALA A 413 -6.01 -12.72 3.27
CA ALA A 413 -5.48 -12.76 4.63
C ALA A 413 -6.47 -12.32 5.70
N LYS A 414 -7.30 -11.33 5.39
CA LYS A 414 -8.18 -10.67 6.37
C LYS A 414 -9.67 -10.85 6.04
N SER A 415 -10.03 -11.62 4.99
CA SER A 415 -11.41 -11.85 4.56
C SER A 415 -12.28 -12.42 5.70
N ALA A 416 -11.76 -13.40 6.45
CA ALA A 416 -12.42 -14.00 7.61
C ALA A 416 -12.66 -13.00 8.78
N TYR A 417 -11.88 -11.92 8.85
CA TYR A 417 -11.99 -10.91 9.91
C TYR A 417 -12.80 -9.68 9.47
N LEU A 418 -13.10 -9.53 8.19
CA LEU A 418 -13.88 -8.39 7.67
C LEU A 418 -15.26 -8.25 8.35
N PRO A 419 -16.00 -9.33 8.67
CA PRO A 419 -17.27 -9.24 9.41
C PRO A 419 -17.15 -8.69 10.84
N MET A 420 -15.95 -8.68 11.43
CA MET A 420 -15.72 -8.05 12.74
C MET A 420 -15.67 -6.53 12.64
N GLN A 421 -15.20 -6.01 11.48
CA GLN A 421 -15.01 -4.58 11.22
C GLN A 421 -16.24 -3.95 10.56
N ARG A 422 -17.01 -4.69 9.77
CA ARG A 422 -18.09 -4.20 8.94
C ARG A 422 -19.45 -4.77 9.35
N SER A 423 -20.47 -3.94 9.37
CA SER A 423 -21.84 -4.37 9.63
C SER A 423 -22.38 -5.28 8.51
N ALA A 424 -23.40 -6.09 8.83
CA ALA A 424 -24.06 -6.93 7.85
C ALA A 424 -24.64 -6.10 6.67
N ALA A 425 -25.10 -4.89 6.92
CA ALA A 425 -25.62 -4.00 5.88
C ALA A 425 -24.53 -3.55 4.90
N GLU A 426 -23.32 -3.17 5.41
CA GLU A 426 -22.18 -2.82 4.57
C GLU A 426 -21.72 -4.02 3.75
N LEU A 427 -21.59 -5.21 4.36
CA LEU A 427 -21.19 -6.43 3.66
C LEU A 427 -22.18 -6.82 2.56
N ASN A 428 -23.49 -6.68 2.81
CA ASN A 428 -24.50 -6.95 1.80
C ASN A 428 -24.44 -5.95 0.64
N LEU A 429 -24.18 -4.68 0.91
CA LEU A 429 -24.00 -3.67 -0.13
C LEU A 429 -22.75 -3.99 -0.98
N MET A 430 -21.63 -4.31 -0.35
CA MET A 430 -20.38 -4.69 -1.04
C MET A 430 -20.59 -5.93 -1.93
N ARG A 431 -21.27 -6.97 -1.42
CA ARG A 431 -21.62 -8.16 -2.23
C ARG A 431 -22.54 -7.82 -3.39
N GLY A 432 -23.50 -6.90 -3.18
CA GLY A 432 -24.37 -6.40 -4.25
C GLY A 432 -23.58 -5.70 -5.37
N LEU A 433 -22.62 -4.86 -5.02
CA LEU A 433 -21.73 -4.21 -5.99
C LEU A 433 -20.89 -5.26 -6.75
N LYS A 434 -20.32 -6.24 -6.05
CA LYS A 434 -19.60 -7.36 -6.66
C LYS A 434 -20.49 -8.10 -7.66
N ALA A 435 -21.71 -8.46 -7.29
CA ALA A 435 -22.63 -9.20 -8.15
C ALA A 435 -23.06 -8.42 -9.41
N VAL A 436 -23.14 -7.08 -9.34
CA VAL A 436 -23.42 -6.23 -10.50
C VAL A 436 -22.21 -6.15 -11.44
N CYS A 437 -21.02 -5.95 -10.88
CA CYS A 437 -19.79 -5.79 -11.67
C CYS A 437 -19.26 -7.13 -12.21
N ASP A 438 -19.47 -8.21 -11.48
CA ASP A 438 -18.97 -9.55 -11.81
C ASP A 438 -20.03 -10.62 -11.48
N PRO A 439 -21.07 -10.72 -12.33
CA PRO A 439 -22.21 -11.60 -12.06
C PRO A 439 -21.87 -13.09 -12.07
N ASN A 440 -20.74 -13.48 -12.67
CA ASN A 440 -20.26 -14.86 -12.71
C ASN A 440 -19.23 -15.18 -11.62
N GLY A 441 -18.80 -14.19 -10.82
CA GLY A 441 -17.85 -14.37 -9.73
C GLY A 441 -16.46 -14.81 -10.18
N ILE A 442 -16.02 -14.44 -11.39
CA ILE A 442 -14.75 -14.88 -11.95
C ILE A 442 -13.56 -13.98 -11.56
N LEU A 443 -13.82 -12.73 -11.17
CA LEU A 443 -12.76 -11.78 -10.84
C LEU A 443 -12.35 -11.91 -9.36
N ASN A 444 -11.13 -12.35 -9.12
CA ASN A 444 -10.48 -12.40 -7.81
C ASN A 444 -11.40 -13.01 -6.70
N PRO A 445 -11.90 -14.24 -6.87
CA PRO A 445 -13.06 -14.75 -6.13
C PRO A 445 -12.83 -14.92 -4.62
N SER A 446 -11.59 -15.11 -4.17
CA SER A 446 -11.24 -15.36 -2.75
C SER A 446 -10.76 -14.10 -2.01
N VAL A 447 -10.89 -12.92 -2.63
CA VAL A 447 -10.40 -11.65 -2.10
C VAL A 447 -11.56 -10.83 -1.56
N ILE A 448 -11.34 -10.17 -0.42
CA ILE A 448 -12.31 -9.40 0.36
C ILE A 448 -13.39 -10.29 1.02
N PHE A 449 -13.97 -11.23 0.29
CA PHE A 449 -15.03 -12.11 0.82
C PHE A 449 -14.54 -13.55 0.87
N ASP A 450 -14.84 -14.25 1.97
CA ASP A 450 -14.78 -15.72 2.01
C ASP A 450 -15.84 -16.30 1.09
N GLN A 451 -15.50 -17.40 0.40
CA GLN A 451 -16.44 -18.15 -0.46
C GLN A 451 -17.41 -18.98 0.36
#